data_bfbd259949e1007398710b460ee8505b
#
_entry.id   bfbd259949e1007398710b460ee8505b
#
_cell.length_a   1.000
_cell.length_b   1.000
_cell.length_c   1.000
_cell.angle_alpha   90.00
_cell.angle_beta   90.00
_cell.angle_gamma   90.00
#
_symmetry.space_group_name_H-M   'P 1'
#
loop_
_entity.id
_entity.type
_entity.pdbx_description
1 polymer ?
#
loop_
_entity_poly.entity_id
_entity_poly.type
_entity_poly.pdbx_seq_one_letter_code
_entity_poly.pdbx_strand_id
1 'polypeptide(L)'
;MVTSSVSAPPLPGTRLWTRNFGLFFTARIVSMLGDMMMPVALAVAMISLGYGVSGIGYALGAWMGSFALFIVFGGVIADRFHPLPQMIGADAVRCVAQGSFAVYLWLGHPTLWFVIGGSVLGGIATAMFQPGTSSLVPQVSTDPTQANGVLRVSQGMATMAGPALAGVLVAATSTAWVFVIDAATFAISGVCLLALRLPRFAPDRSQSTLTNLREGWDEFRSRSWLWTVILIWWVLGVFVWGPLTPLGAASIIAEHGKAAFGYAEGAFGAGCVLGGLVAIRLRPARPLLGGGFAMFLFPMMPLAAALVPALPLLMLGYAISGVGWAFWGVQWSTTVQTQIPEDRLNRVTAYEVGGSILAIPLGQVLSGPASSLFGVRPLLLAGAAISLGCALALIVVRPVRGLVRRDTGAIPSAGKDGGS
;
A
#
# COMPACT_ATOMS: atom_id res chain seq x y z
N MET A 1 -2.01 -46.66 6.20
CA MET A 1 -3.35 -46.19 5.81
C MET A 1 -3.40 -44.70 6.13
N VAL A 2 -3.17 -43.86 5.16
CA VAL A 2 -3.29 -42.39 5.29
C VAL A 2 -4.63 -42.03 4.68
N THR A 3 -5.59 -41.71 5.52
CA THR A 3 -6.91 -41.22 5.08
C THR A 3 -6.73 -39.79 4.57
N SER A 4 -6.76 -39.64 3.25
CA SER A 4 -6.89 -38.36 2.58
C SER A 4 -8.22 -37.70 2.96
N SER A 5 -8.19 -36.66 3.78
CA SER A 5 -9.36 -35.83 4.02
C SER A 5 -9.64 -35.01 2.73
N VAL A 6 -10.50 -35.57 1.91
CA VAL A 6 -11.14 -34.79 0.82
C VAL A 6 -11.98 -33.72 1.50
N SER A 7 -11.57 -32.47 1.37
CA SER A 7 -12.37 -31.30 1.79
C SER A 7 -13.71 -31.37 1.04
N ALA A 8 -14.81 -31.52 1.77
CA ALA A 8 -16.14 -31.48 1.21
C ALA A 8 -16.36 -30.15 0.45
N PRO A 9 -17.03 -30.18 -0.72
CA PRO A 9 -17.36 -28.95 -1.44
C PRO A 9 -18.23 -28.06 -0.56
N PRO A 10 -18.08 -26.74 -0.61
CA PRO A 10 -18.86 -25.82 0.21
C PRO A 10 -20.36 -26.03 -0.06
N LEU A 11 -21.12 -26.13 1.00
CA LEU A 11 -22.58 -26.27 0.94
C LEU A 11 -23.18 -25.06 0.17
N PRO A 12 -24.07 -25.29 -0.81
CA PRO A 12 -24.72 -24.19 -1.53
C PRO A 12 -25.64 -23.43 -0.56
N GLY A 13 -25.36 -22.17 -0.28
CA GLY A 13 -26.24 -21.28 0.45
C GLY A 13 -25.66 -20.47 1.62
N THR A 14 -24.35 -20.52 1.88
CA THR A 14 -23.75 -19.67 2.91
C THR A 14 -23.67 -18.22 2.41
N ARG A 15 -24.50 -17.34 2.96
CA ARG A 15 -24.50 -15.91 2.64
C ARG A 15 -23.19 -15.28 3.13
N LEU A 16 -22.37 -14.74 2.22
CA LEU A 16 -21.17 -13.96 2.57
C LEU A 16 -21.52 -12.81 3.52
N TRP A 17 -22.62 -12.11 3.24
CA TRP A 17 -23.06 -10.94 3.97
C TRP A 17 -23.76 -11.34 5.28
N THR A 18 -22.99 -11.86 6.24
CA THR A 18 -23.40 -12.00 7.62
C THR A 18 -23.30 -10.65 8.35
N ARG A 19 -23.95 -10.50 9.51
CA ARG A 19 -23.82 -9.30 10.35
C ARG A 19 -22.35 -9.01 10.69
N ASN A 20 -21.58 -10.01 11.08
CA ASN A 20 -20.17 -9.84 11.44
C ASN A 20 -19.31 -9.43 10.22
N PHE A 21 -19.52 -10.07 9.06
CA PHE A 21 -18.79 -9.67 7.85
C PHE A 21 -19.18 -8.26 7.41
N GLY A 22 -20.46 -7.89 7.45
CA GLY A 22 -20.92 -6.53 7.13
C GLY A 22 -20.29 -5.46 8.01
N LEU A 23 -20.23 -5.68 9.34
CA LEU A 23 -19.58 -4.78 10.28
C LEU A 23 -18.07 -4.66 10.03
N PHE A 24 -17.39 -5.80 9.83
CA PHE A 24 -15.96 -5.80 9.54
C PHE A 24 -15.63 -5.12 8.20
N PHE A 25 -16.43 -5.42 7.17
CA PHE A 25 -16.31 -4.78 5.86
C PHE A 25 -16.46 -3.26 5.95
N THR A 26 -17.52 -2.77 6.63
CA THR A 26 -17.75 -1.35 6.84
C THR A 26 -16.60 -0.71 7.59
N ALA A 27 -16.16 -1.29 8.72
CA ALA A 27 -15.02 -0.82 9.49
C ALA A 27 -13.79 -0.65 8.58
N ARG A 28 -13.47 -1.68 7.80
CA ARG A 28 -12.27 -1.71 6.96
C ARG A 28 -12.32 -0.70 5.82
N ILE A 29 -13.44 -0.64 5.09
CA ILE A 29 -13.53 0.19 3.88
C ILE A 29 -13.67 1.67 4.22
N VAL A 30 -14.44 1.99 5.26
CA VAL A 30 -14.62 3.39 5.69
C VAL A 30 -13.30 3.95 6.22
N SER A 31 -12.60 3.23 7.12
CA SER A 31 -11.30 3.69 7.64
C SER A 31 -10.25 3.79 6.53
N MET A 32 -10.26 2.86 5.56
CA MET A 32 -9.33 2.90 4.46
C MET A 32 -9.58 4.08 3.50
N LEU A 33 -10.84 4.43 3.27
CA LEU A 33 -11.17 5.60 2.45
C LEU A 33 -10.60 6.89 3.09
N GLY A 34 -10.74 7.04 4.41
CA GLY A 34 -10.10 8.12 5.16
C GLY A 34 -8.58 8.12 5.05
N ASP A 35 -7.95 6.97 5.30
CA ASP A 35 -6.50 6.79 5.15
C ASP A 35 -5.98 7.22 3.77
N MET A 36 -6.74 6.93 2.69
CA MET A 36 -6.36 7.29 1.32
C MET A 36 -6.53 8.79 1.02
N MET A 37 -7.33 9.51 1.79
CA MET A 37 -7.48 10.97 1.69
C MET A 37 -6.31 11.71 2.36
N MET A 38 -5.68 11.11 3.38
CA MET A 38 -4.72 11.75 4.27
C MET A 38 -3.48 12.31 3.56
N PRO A 39 -2.80 11.62 2.61
CA PRO A 39 -1.59 12.14 1.97
C PRO A 39 -1.85 13.46 1.22
N VAL A 40 -3.00 13.59 0.54
CA VAL A 40 -3.40 14.81 -0.18
C VAL A 40 -3.70 15.94 0.81
N ALA A 41 -4.51 15.65 1.83
CA ALA A 41 -4.86 16.62 2.86
C ALA A 41 -3.63 17.13 3.61
N LEU A 42 -2.72 16.22 3.99
CA LEU A 42 -1.49 16.55 4.68
C LEU A 42 -0.56 17.40 3.80
N ALA A 43 -0.40 17.07 2.52
CA ALA A 43 0.40 17.85 1.59
C ALA A 43 -0.12 19.29 1.45
N VAL A 44 -1.44 19.43 1.27
CA VAL A 44 -2.08 20.76 1.19
C VAL A 44 -1.96 21.52 2.51
N ALA A 45 -2.12 20.85 3.67
CA ALA A 45 -1.94 21.48 4.98
C ALA A 45 -0.52 22.03 5.15
N MET A 46 0.50 21.22 4.86
CA MET A 46 1.91 21.60 5.03
C MET A 46 2.29 22.79 4.13
N ILE A 47 1.81 22.82 2.89
CA ILE A 47 2.01 23.96 2.00
C ILE A 47 1.29 25.21 2.53
N SER A 48 0.04 25.07 2.97
CA SER A 48 -0.76 26.19 3.49
C SER A 48 -0.20 26.78 4.78
N LEU A 49 0.47 25.96 5.59
CA LEU A 49 1.14 26.37 6.84
C LEU A 49 2.57 26.93 6.60
N GLY A 50 3.05 26.96 5.36
CA GLY A 50 4.38 27.46 5.01
C GLY A 50 5.53 26.48 5.25
N TYR A 51 5.25 25.23 5.62
CA TYR A 51 6.29 24.19 5.82
C TYR A 51 6.81 23.58 4.52
N GLY A 52 6.10 23.77 3.40
CA GLY A 52 6.51 23.37 2.06
C GLY A 52 6.85 21.89 1.91
N VAL A 53 7.78 21.59 0.99
CA VAL A 53 8.23 20.22 0.68
C VAL A 53 8.78 19.51 1.91
N SER A 54 9.57 20.20 2.73
CA SER A 54 10.18 19.64 3.95
C SER A 54 9.12 19.16 4.94
N GLY A 55 8.09 19.98 5.18
CA GLY A 55 7.00 19.63 6.07
C GLY A 55 6.24 18.40 5.61
N ILE A 56 5.92 18.29 4.31
CA ILE A 56 5.27 17.13 3.72
C ILE A 56 6.16 15.89 3.89
N GLY A 57 7.44 16.01 3.51
CA GLY A 57 8.39 14.91 3.56
C GLY A 57 8.62 14.38 4.97
N TYR A 58 8.76 15.27 5.97
CA TYR A 58 8.94 14.87 7.37
C TYR A 58 7.69 14.21 7.95
N ALA A 59 6.51 14.74 7.67
CA ALA A 59 5.26 14.19 8.18
C ALA A 59 4.93 12.81 7.57
N LEU A 60 5.01 12.67 6.24
CA LEU A 60 4.80 11.39 5.56
C LEU A 60 5.89 10.38 5.88
N GLY A 61 7.16 10.84 5.93
CA GLY A 61 8.29 9.99 6.31
C GLY A 61 8.21 9.49 7.74
N ALA A 62 7.73 10.31 8.68
CA ALA A 62 7.48 9.93 10.05
C ALA A 62 6.36 8.88 10.15
N TRP A 63 5.26 9.07 9.40
CA TRP A 63 4.17 8.10 9.36
C TRP A 63 4.60 6.75 8.77
N MET A 64 5.21 6.76 7.58
CA MET A 64 5.64 5.55 6.89
C MET A 64 6.80 4.87 7.62
N GLY A 65 7.74 5.64 8.16
CA GLY A 65 8.87 5.12 8.92
C GLY A 65 8.45 4.44 10.20
N SER A 66 7.55 5.06 10.98
CA SER A 66 7.00 4.43 12.18
C SER A 66 6.15 3.21 11.85
N PHE A 67 5.33 3.25 10.78
CA PHE A 67 4.61 2.08 10.29
C PHE A 67 5.58 0.92 9.98
N ALA A 68 6.63 1.17 9.20
CA ALA A 68 7.58 0.14 8.79
C ALA A 68 8.37 -0.45 9.97
N LEU A 69 8.70 0.37 10.96
CA LEU A 69 9.39 -0.09 12.17
C LEU A 69 8.49 -0.94 13.08
N PHE A 70 7.23 -0.56 13.21
CA PHE A 70 6.32 -1.16 14.19
C PHE A 70 5.43 -2.27 13.65
N ILE A 71 5.39 -2.52 12.33
CA ILE A 71 4.52 -3.56 11.73
C ILE A 71 4.85 -4.97 12.26
N VAL A 72 6.13 -5.25 12.52
CA VAL A 72 6.56 -6.54 13.08
C VAL A 72 6.06 -6.70 14.52
N PHE A 73 6.13 -5.64 15.32
CA PHE A 73 5.61 -5.64 16.69
C PHE A 73 4.10 -5.80 16.72
N GLY A 74 3.38 -5.18 15.76
CA GLY A 74 1.95 -5.33 15.59
C GLY A 74 1.54 -6.79 15.41
N GLY A 75 2.29 -7.55 14.58
CA GLY A 75 2.09 -8.97 14.39
C GLY A 75 2.28 -9.78 15.68
N VAL A 76 3.41 -9.57 16.36
CA VAL A 76 3.72 -10.28 17.62
C VAL A 76 2.68 -10.02 18.71
N ILE A 77 2.18 -8.77 18.80
CA ILE A 77 1.14 -8.41 19.76
C ILE A 77 -0.20 -9.06 19.39
N ALA A 78 -0.56 -9.08 18.09
CA ALA A 78 -1.79 -9.72 17.62
C ALA A 78 -1.80 -11.23 17.87
N ASP A 79 -0.66 -11.90 17.75
CA ASP A 79 -0.51 -13.34 18.03
C ASP A 79 -0.60 -13.65 19.53
N ARG A 80 -0.14 -12.73 20.37
CA ARG A 80 -0.15 -12.92 21.84
C ARG A 80 -1.46 -12.49 22.49
N PHE A 81 -2.05 -11.41 22.00
CA PHE A 81 -3.31 -10.84 22.45
C PHE A 81 -4.33 -10.92 21.33
N HIS A 82 -5.60 -10.92 21.62
CA HIS A 82 -6.62 -10.96 20.59
C HIS A 82 -6.49 -9.74 19.64
N PRO A 83 -6.51 -9.92 18.28
CA PRO A 83 -6.31 -8.82 17.35
C PRO A 83 -7.40 -7.74 17.41
N LEU A 84 -8.63 -8.08 17.80
CA LEU A 84 -9.76 -7.14 17.82
C LEU A 84 -9.55 -5.96 18.79
N PRO A 85 -9.19 -6.13 20.09
CA PRO A 85 -8.87 -5.01 20.97
C PRO A 85 -7.73 -4.13 20.46
N GLN A 86 -6.73 -4.73 19.82
CA GLN A 86 -5.61 -4.02 19.22
C GLN A 86 -6.07 -3.11 18.07
N MET A 87 -6.96 -3.59 17.19
CA MET A 87 -7.55 -2.79 16.11
C MET A 87 -8.40 -1.64 16.65
N ILE A 88 -9.23 -1.90 17.67
CA ILE A 88 -10.06 -0.86 18.33
C ILE A 88 -9.18 0.23 18.96
N GLY A 89 -8.12 -0.17 19.66
CA GLY A 89 -7.16 0.77 20.25
C GLY A 89 -6.44 1.60 19.18
N ALA A 90 -6.06 0.99 18.07
CA ALA A 90 -5.44 1.67 16.94
C ALA A 90 -6.40 2.71 16.30
N ASP A 91 -7.66 2.36 16.11
CA ASP A 91 -8.68 3.30 15.59
C ASP A 91 -8.91 4.46 16.56
N ALA A 92 -8.95 4.21 17.88
CA ALA A 92 -9.09 5.26 18.88
C ALA A 92 -7.90 6.24 18.83
N VAL A 93 -6.67 5.74 18.74
CA VAL A 93 -5.45 6.57 18.62
C VAL A 93 -5.52 7.41 17.34
N ARG A 94 -5.87 6.81 16.18
CA ARG A 94 -5.98 7.52 14.91
C ARG A 94 -7.09 8.57 14.94
N CYS A 95 -8.26 8.24 15.49
CA CYS A 95 -9.37 9.17 15.66
C CYS A 95 -8.95 10.41 16.47
N VAL A 96 -8.28 10.21 17.61
CA VAL A 96 -7.80 11.30 18.46
C VAL A 96 -6.71 12.11 17.76
N ALA A 97 -5.76 11.46 17.09
CA ALA A 97 -4.66 12.13 16.38
C ALA A 97 -5.21 13.03 15.25
N GLN A 98 -6.08 12.49 14.39
CA GLN A 98 -6.65 13.25 13.27
C GLN A 98 -7.63 14.34 13.76
N GLY A 99 -8.46 14.04 14.76
CA GLY A 99 -9.36 15.03 15.37
C GLY A 99 -8.60 16.18 16.03
N SER A 100 -7.52 15.89 16.76
CA SER A 100 -6.68 16.93 17.37
C SER A 100 -5.98 17.79 16.32
N PHE A 101 -5.53 17.20 15.21
CA PHE A 101 -4.95 17.94 14.09
C PHE A 101 -5.99 18.87 13.43
N ALA A 102 -7.21 18.38 13.20
CA ALA A 102 -8.30 19.20 12.67
C ALA A 102 -8.62 20.41 13.57
N VAL A 103 -8.75 20.17 14.88
CA VAL A 103 -9.00 21.23 15.85
C VAL A 103 -7.87 22.26 15.86
N TYR A 104 -6.63 21.79 15.85
CA TYR A 104 -5.48 22.70 15.86
C TYR A 104 -5.35 23.51 14.57
N LEU A 105 -5.76 22.94 13.40
CA LEU A 105 -5.87 23.72 12.15
C LEU A 105 -6.90 24.86 12.23
N TRP A 106 -7.99 24.68 12.98
CA TRP A 106 -9.00 25.72 13.19
C TRP A 106 -8.58 26.78 14.23
N LEU A 107 -7.85 26.34 15.28
CA LEU A 107 -7.46 27.25 16.36
C LEU A 107 -6.20 28.05 16.06
N GLY A 108 -5.41 27.66 15.06
CA GLY A 108 -4.18 28.37 14.77
C GLY A 108 -3.26 27.61 13.81
N HIS A 109 -1.95 27.76 14.02
CA HIS A 109 -0.92 27.13 13.20
C HIS A 109 -0.29 25.97 13.97
N PRO A 110 -0.67 24.70 13.67
CA PRO A 110 0.00 23.56 14.26
C PRO A 110 1.50 23.59 13.99
N THR A 111 2.28 23.38 15.04
CA THR A 111 3.75 23.31 14.91
C THR A 111 4.14 22.07 14.13
N LEU A 112 5.25 22.14 13.39
CA LEU A 112 5.76 21.00 12.64
C LEU A 112 5.98 19.76 13.53
N TRP A 113 6.46 19.94 14.75
CA TRP A 113 6.67 18.86 15.72
C TRP A 113 5.38 18.18 16.15
N PHE A 114 4.29 18.95 16.30
CA PHE A 114 2.97 18.37 16.57
C PHE A 114 2.49 17.48 15.40
N VAL A 115 2.68 17.94 14.15
CA VAL A 115 2.33 17.16 12.95
C VAL A 115 3.18 15.89 12.84
N ILE A 116 4.50 15.99 13.05
CA ILE A 116 5.40 14.84 13.05
C ILE A 116 5.01 13.84 14.15
N GLY A 117 4.75 14.31 15.37
CA GLY A 117 4.32 13.46 16.48
C GLY A 117 3.01 12.72 16.20
N GLY A 118 2.01 13.44 15.66
CA GLY A 118 0.75 12.85 15.21
C GLY A 118 0.93 11.82 14.10
N SER A 119 1.82 12.10 13.14
CA SER A 119 2.18 11.18 12.06
C SER A 119 2.85 9.91 12.60
N VAL A 120 3.78 10.02 13.56
CA VAL A 120 4.39 8.85 14.22
C VAL A 120 3.33 8.00 14.92
N LEU A 121 2.43 8.63 15.70
CA LEU A 121 1.35 7.91 16.38
C LEU A 121 0.40 7.23 15.37
N GLY A 122 0.05 7.92 14.29
CA GLY A 122 -0.77 7.37 13.21
C GLY A 122 -0.11 6.17 12.53
N GLY A 123 1.20 6.25 12.24
CA GLY A 123 1.96 5.15 11.65
C GLY A 123 2.05 3.93 12.57
N ILE A 124 2.33 4.13 13.87
CA ILE A 124 2.31 3.05 14.88
C ILE A 124 0.93 2.42 14.96
N ALA A 125 -0.12 3.23 15.05
CA ALA A 125 -1.50 2.74 15.12
C ALA A 125 -1.89 1.93 13.86
N THR A 126 -1.49 2.39 12.66
CA THR A 126 -1.71 1.64 11.42
C THR A 126 -0.96 0.30 11.42
N ALA A 127 0.29 0.28 11.93
CA ALA A 127 1.07 -0.95 12.09
C ALA A 127 0.40 -1.95 13.06
N MET A 128 -0.24 -1.44 14.12
CA MET A 128 -1.00 -2.27 15.05
C MET A 128 -2.31 -2.78 14.45
N PHE A 129 -2.97 -2.01 13.58
CA PHE A 129 -4.23 -2.40 12.95
C PHE A 129 -4.06 -3.51 11.89
N GLN A 130 -2.99 -3.46 11.12
CA GLN A 130 -2.80 -4.25 9.90
C GLN A 130 -2.85 -5.79 10.10
N PRO A 131 -2.19 -6.40 11.11
CA PRO A 131 -2.25 -7.85 11.32
C PRO A 131 -3.65 -8.37 11.61
N GLY A 132 -4.50 -7.57 12.28
CA GLY A 132 -5.89 -7.92 12.57
C GLY A 132 -6.75 -8.07 11.32
N THR A 133 -6.40 -7.38 10.23
CA THR A 133 -7.20 -7.45 8.98
C THR A 133 -7.18 -8.83 8.35
N SER A 134 -6.06 -9.52 8.35
CA SER A 134 -5.94 -10.88 7.80
C SER A 134 -6.43 -11.95 8.77
N SER A 135 -6.18 -11.78 10.07
CA SER A 135 -6.53 -12.78 11.09
C SER A 135 -8.03 -12.83 11.43
N LEU A 136 -8.77 -11.73 11.23
CA LEU A 136 -10.22 -11.68 11.50
C LEU A 136 -11.07 -12.16 10.32
N VAL A 137 -10.60 -12.12 9.08
CA VAL A 137 -11.40 -12.55 7.90
C VAL A 137 -11.97 -13.98 8.04
N PRO A 138 -11.18 -14.99 8.46
CA PRO A 138 -11.73 -16.34 8.66
C PRO A 138 -12.74 -16.44 9.81
N GLN A 139 -12.73 -15.49 10.75
CA GLN A 139 -13.64 -15.50 11.91
C GLN A 139 -14.98 -14.79 11.63
N VAL A 140 -15.00 -13.87 10.65
CA VAL A 140 -16.19 -13.08 10.31
C VAL A 140 -16.90 -13.57 9.05
N SER A 141 -16.27 -14.46 8.27
CA SER A 141 -16.75 -14.94 6.98
C SER A 141 -16.78 -16.45 6.91
N THR A 142 -17.80 -16.98 6.27
CA THR A 142 -17.94 -18.43 5.97
C THR A 142 -17.13 -18.83 4.72
N ASP A 143 -16.81 -17.87 3.84
CA ASP A 143 -15.95 -18.05 2.67
C ASP A 143 -14.85 -16.96 2.68
N PRO A 144 -13.68 -17.25 3.27
CA PRO A 144 -12.57 -16.29 3.32
C PRO A 144 -12.05 -15.88 1.93
N THR A 145 -12.15 -16.74 0.92
CA THR A 145 -11.69 -16.44 -0.44
C THR A 145 -12.56 -15.36 -1.08
N GLN A 146 -13.88 -15.52 -1.01
CA GLN A 146 -14.83 -14.54 -1.51
C GLN A 146 -14.73 -13.22 -0.70
N ALA A 147 -14.62 -13.31 0.63
CA ALA A 147 -14.45 -12.14 1.51
C ALA A 147 -13.22 -11.33 1.13
N ASN A 148 -12.06 -11.97 0.97
CA ASN A 148 -10.83 -11.31 0.53
C ASN A 148 -10.96 -10.69 -0.86
N GLY A 149 -11.67 -11.35 -1.79
CA GLY A 149 -11.96 -10.80 -3.11
C GLY A 149 -12.74 -9.48 -3.03
N VAL A 150 -13.83 -9.45 -2.25
CA VAL A 150 -14.64 -8.24 -2.04
C VAL A 150 -13.83 -7.13 -1.36
N LEU A 151 -13.05 -7.46 -0.34
CA LEU A 151 -12.18 -6.50 0.34
C LEU A 151 -11.13 -5.90 -0.60
N ARG A 152 -10.50 -6.69 -1.46
CA ARG A 152 -9.49 -6.20 -2.45
C ARG A 152 -10.09 -5.28 -3.48
N VAL A 153 -11.27 -5.60 -4.03
CA VAL A 153 -11.98 -4.71 -4.98
C VAL A 153 -12.30 -3.38 -4.32
N SER A 154 -12.89 -3.41 -3.12
CA SER A 154 -13.22 -2.19 -2.37
C SER A 154 -12.01 -1.38 -1.98
N GLN A 155 -10.88 -2.04 -1.66
CA GLN A 155 -9.59 -1.39 -1.43
C GLN A 155 -9.11 -0.65 -2.68
N GLY A 156 -9.18 -1.26 -3.87
CA GLY A 156 -8.85 -0.60 -5.12
C GLY A 156 -9.72 0.64 -5.37
N MET A 157 -11.02 0.55 -5.09
CA MET A 157 -11.93 1.69 -5.18
C MET A 157 -11.58 2.81 -4.20
N ALA A 158 -11.24 2.49 -2.95
CA ALA A 158 -10.82 3.48 -1.96
C ALA A 158 -9.52 4.18 -2.36
N THR A 159 -8.54 3.43 -2.88
CA THR A 159 -7.27 3.99 -3.38
C THR A 159 -7.48 4.97 -4.55
N MET A 160 -8.45 4.69 -5.42
CA MET A 160 -8.81 5.58 -6.53
C MET A 160 -9.61 6.81 -6.06
N ALA A 161 -10.63 6.58 -5.22
CA ALA A 161 -11.58 7.62 -4.83
C ALA A 161 -11.04 8.54 -3.73
N GLY A 162 -10.24 8.01 -2.79
CA GLY A 162 -9.76 8.74 -1.62
C GLY A 162 -9.04 10.04 -1.97
N PRO A 163 -7.97 10.03 -2.75
CA PRO A 163 -7.23 11.22 -3.14
C PRO A 163 -8.09 12.25 -3.90
N ALA A 164 -8.95 11.78 -4.82
CA ALA A 164 -9.86 12.65 -5.57
C ALA A 164 -10.88 13.33 -4.64
N LEU A 165 -11.48 12.57 -3.70
CA LEU A 165 -12.39 13.12 -2.69
C LEU A 165 -11.69 14.13 -1.79
N ALA A 166 -10.46 13.85 -1.36
CA ALA A 166 -9.66 14.80 -0.59
C ALA A 166 -9.46 16.11 -1.36
N GLY A 167 -9.11 16.04 -2.64
CA GLY A 167 -8.94 17.22 -3.49
C GLY A 167 -10.21 18.06 -3.61
N VAL A 168 -11.36 17.42 -3.85
CA VAL A 168 -12.68 18.08 -3.90
C VAL A 168 -13.04 18.70 -2.57
N LEU A 169 -12.89 17.98 -1.46
CA LEU A 169 -13.22 18.47 -0.12
C LEU A 169 -12.34 19.65 0.30
N VAL A 170 -11.04 19.59 0.02
CA VAL A 170 -10.12 20.70 0.30
C VAL A 170 -10.50 21.94 -0.50
N ALA A 171 -10.92 21.78 -1.76
CA ALA A 171 -11.34 22.89 -2.61
C ALA A 171 -12.69 23.50 -2.16
N ALA A 172 -13.62 22.65 -1.79
CA ALA A 172 -14.99 23.07 -1.43
C ALA A 172 -15.11 23.61 0.00
N THR A 173 -14.21 23.20 0.91
CA THR A 173 -14.32 23.52 2.35
C THR A 173 -12.97 24.01 2.91
N SER A 174 -12.28 23.14 3.62
CA SER A 174 -10.91 23.36 4.11
C SER A 174 -10.22 22.05 4.40
N THR A 175 -8.90 22.09 4.52
CA THR A 175 -8.09 20.92 4.87
C THR A 175 -8.50 20.31 6.22
N ALA A 176 -8.92 21.14 7.18
CA ALA A 176 -9.36 20.68 8.51
C ALA A 176 -10.56 19.72 8.42
N TRP A 177 -11.51 19.97 7.52
CA TRP A 177 -12.66 19.09 7.32
C TRP A 177 -12.27 17.69 6.82
N VAL A 178 -11.22 17.58 6.01
CA VAL A 178 -10.73 16.26 5.58
C VAL A 178 -10.23 15.45 6.78
N PHE A 179 -9.51 16.10 7.71
CA PHE A 179 -9.07 15.44 8.96
C PHE A 179 -10.22 15.11 9.91
N VAL A 180 -11.28 15.93 9.96
CA VAL A 180 -12.51 15.59 10.72
C VAL A 180 -13.19 14.35 10.14
N ILE A 181 -13.32 14.31 8.81
CA ILE A 181 -13.93 13.15 8.13
C ILE A 181 -13.09 11.91 8.37
N ASP A 182 -11.76 12.00 8.25
CA ASP A 182 -10.87 10.88 8.52
C ASP A 182 -10.99 10.41 9.99
N ALA A 183 -10.98 11.32 10.96
CA ALA A 183 -11.25 10.98 12.36
C ALA A 183 -12.61 10.28 12.55
N ALA A 184 -13.65 10.76 11.86
CA ALA A 184 -14.98 10.14 11.90
C ALA A 184 -14.97 8.73 11.28
N THR A 185 -14.18 8.49 10.22
CA THR A 185 -14.04 7.15 9.63
C THR A 185 -13.46 6.16 10.62
N PHE A 186 -12.45 6.57 11.43
CA PHE A 186 -11.89 5.74 12.49
C PHE A 186 -12.86 5.51 13.64
N ALA A 187 -13.66 6.53 14.01
CA ALA A 187 -14.70 6.36 15.01
C ALA A 187 -15.76 5.33 14.56
N ILE A 188 -16.23 5.43 13.30
CA ILE A 188 -17.17 4.47 12.70
C ILE A 188 -16.55 3.06 12.67
N SER A 189 -15.28 2.94 12.25
CA SER A 189 -14.57 1.66 12.27
C SER A 189 -14.50 1.06 13.66
N GLY A 190 -14.08 1.84 14.66
CA GLY A 190 -14.01 1.40 16.04
C GLY A 190 -15.36 0.92 16.60
N VAL A 191 -16.45 1.66 16.32
CA VAL A 191 -17.81 1.26 16.72
C VAL A 191 -18.24 -0.04 16.03
N CYS A 192 -17.96 -0.19 14.73
CA CYS A 192 -18.25 -1.44 14.01
C CYS A 192 -17.46 -2.62 14.58
N LEU A 193 -16.17 -2.42 14.91
CA LEU A 193 -15.34 -3.46 15.53
C LEU A 193 -15.82 -3.83 16.95
N LEU A 194 -16.22 -2.86 17.76
CA LEU A 194 -16.82 -3.10 19.08
C LEU A 194 -18.12 -3.91 19.00
N ALA A 195 -18.89 -3.74 17.91
CA ALA A 195 -20.15 -4.45 17.69
C ALA A 195 -19.98 -5.89 17.18
N LEU A 196 -18.74 -6.31 16.85
CA LEU A 196 -18.44 -7.69 16.42
C LEU A 196 -18.65 -8.69 17.57
N ARG A 197 -19.27 -9.81 17.24
CA ARG A 197 -19.45 -10.93 18.17
C ARG A 197 -18.60 -12.10 17.66
N LEU A 198 -17.38 -12.21 18.19
CA LEU A 198 -16.43 -13.26 17.79
C LEU A 198 -16.34 -14.36 18.85
N PRO A 199 -16.04 -15.61 18.45
CA PRO A 199 -15.72 -16.69 19.38
C PRO A 199 -14.49 -16.33 20.24
N ARG A 200 -14.32 -17.02 21.37
CA ARG A 200 -13.13 -16.85 22.20
C ARG A 200 -11.88 -17.27 21.43
N PHE A 201 -10.90 -16.41 21.39
CA PHE A 201 -9.61 -16.63 20.75
C PHE A 201 -8.76 -17.59 21.58
N ALA A 202 -8.21 -18.62 20.93
CA ALA A 202 -7.17 -19.46 21.50
C ALA A 202 -5.85 -19.09 20.81
N PRO A 203 -4.86 -18.50 21.54
CA PRO A 203 -3.57 -18.14 20.95
C PRO A 203 -2.81 -19.40 20.52
N ASP A 204 -2.38 -19.47 19.25
CA ASP A 204 -1.46 -20.50 18.78
C ASP A 204 -0.02 -20.11 19.19
N ARG A 205 0.52 -20.83 20.16
CA ARG A 205 1.88 -20.59 20.74
C ARG A 205 2.95 -21.49 20.12
N SER A 206 2.66 -22.21 19.06
CA SER A 206 3.48 -23.35 18.62
C SER A 206 4.73 -23.01 17.79
N GLN A 207 4.96 -21.78 17.34
CA GLN A 207 6.08 -21.47 16.46
C GLN A 207 7.00 -20.35 16.98
N SER A 208 8.32 -20.64 16.98
CA SER A 208 9.34 -19.63 17.29
C SER A 208 9.50 -18.65 16.15
N THR A 209 9.18 -17.38 16.36
CA THR A 209 9.29 -16.28 15.41
C THR A 209 10.71 -16.14 14.82
N LEU A 210 11.75 -16.37 15.63
CA LEU A 210 13.14 -16.25 15.20
C LEU A 210 13.56 -17.34 14.19
N THR A 211 13.10 -18.57 14.36
CA THR A 211 13.39 -19.67 13.42
C THR A 211 12.73 -19.39 12.08
N ASN A 212 11.49 -18.92 12.09
CA ASN A 212 10.74 -18.56 10.89
C ASN A 212 11.42 -17.40 10.12
N LEU A 213 11.96 -16.40 10.82
CA LEU A 213 12.71 -15.31 10.22
C LEU A 213 13.98 -15.81 9.53
N ARG A 214 14.79 -16.64 10.19
CA ARG A 214 16.04 -17.16 9.61
C ARG A 214 15.79 -17.99 8.35
N GLU A 215 14.83 -18.90 8.38
CA GLU A 215 14.47 -19.73 7.23
C GLU A 215 13.93 -18.87 6.07
N GLY A 216 13.14 -17.83 6.38
CA GLY A 216 12.66 -16.88 5.38
C GLY A 216 13.79 -16.09 4.72
N TRP A 217 14.82 -15.70 5.49
CA TRP A 217 16.00 -15.01 4.97
C TRP A 217 16.82 -15.89 4.02
N ASP A 218 17.07 -17.14 4.39
CA ASP A 218 17.83 -18.07 3.56
C ASP A 218 17.13 -18.34 2.23
N GLU A 219 15.80 -18.52 2.25
CA GLU A 219 14.99 -18.67 1.05
C GLU A 219 14.97 -17.40 0.19
N PHE A 220 14.83 -16.23 0.82
CA PHE A 220 14.89 -14.93 0.14
C PHE A 220 16.23 -14.72 -0.57
N ARG A 221 17.34 -14.97 0.14
CA ARG A 221 18.69 -14.79 -0.39
C ARG A 221 19.02 -15.76 -1.52
N SER A 222 18.47 -16.97 -1.50
CA SER A 222 18.70 -17.99 -2.53
C SER A 222 18.16 -17.60 -3.91
N ARG A 223 17.22 -16.64 -3.98
CA ARG A 223 16.51 -16.26 -5.21
C ARG A 223 17.02 -14.94 -5.79
N SER A 224 17.94 -15.01 -6.71
CA SER A 224 18.58 -13.81 -7.31
C SER A 224 17.59 -12.83 -7.94
N TRP A 225 16.51 -13.31 -8.56
CA TRP A 225 15.48 -12.44 -9.16
C TRP A 225 14.75 -11.60 -8.10
N LEU A 226 14.55 -12.16 -6.89
CA LEU A 226 13.77 -11.52 -5.83
C LEU A 226 14.53 -10.31 -5.24
N TRP A 227 15.74 -10.53 -4.74
CA TRP A 227 16.53 -9.43 -4.18
C TRP A 227 16.99 -8.41 -5.24
N THR A 228 17.14 -8.82 -6.52
CA THR A 228 17.42 -7.87 -7.61
C THR A 228 16.27 -6.88 -7.81
N VAL A 229 15.02 -7.36 -7.84
CA VAL A 229 13.85 -6.47 -7.93
C VAL A 229 13.77 -5.56 -6.72
N ILE A 230 14.05 -6.07 -5.52
CA ILE A 230 14.03 -5.25 -4.29
C ILE A 230 15.10 -4.16 -4.31
N LEU A 231 16.30 -4.44 -4.84
CA LEU A 231 17.31 -3.40 -5.03
C LEU A 231 16.86 -2.31 -6.02
N ILE A 232 16.20 -2.68 -7.12
CA ILE A 232 15.60 -1.71 -8.05
C ILE A 232 14.50 -0.90 -7.32
N TRP A 233 13.68 -1.55 -6.48
CA TRP A 233 12.65 -0.90 -5.66
C TRP A 233 13.24 0.03 -4.60
N TRP A 234 14.43 -0.26 -4.06
CA TRP A 234 15.14 0.65 -3.18
C TRP A 234 15.51 1.95 -3.91
N VAL A 235 16.05 1.85 -5.12
CA VAL A 235 16.35 3.02 -5.94
C VAL A 235 15.08 3.81 -6.24
N LEU A 236 14.03 3.15 -6.70
CA LEU A 236 12.73 3.79 -6.94
C LEU A 236 12.15 4.41 -5.66
N GLY A 237 12.21 3.71 -4.53
CA GLY A 237 11.67 4.15 -3.25
C GLY A 237 12.33 5.43 -2.74
N VAL A 238 13.67 5.46 -2.73
CA VAL A 238 14.43 6.60 -2.21
C VAL A 238 14.38 7.80 -3.17
N PHE A 239 14.58 7.57 -4.47
CA PHE A 239 14.82 8.67 -5.41
C PHE A 239 13.59 9.07 -6.23
N VAL A 240 12.53 8.27 -6.22
CA VAL A 240 11.33 8.56 -7.02
C VAL A 240 10.08 8.54 -6.16
N TRP A 241 9.67 7.36 -5.68
CA TRP A 241 8.37 7.18 -5.03
C TRP A 241 8.24 7.99 -3.72
N GLY A 242 9.29 7.99 -2.89
CA GLY A 242 9.32 8.76 -1.66
C GLY A 242 9.21 10.27 -1.91
N PRO A 243 10.06 10.87 -2.75
CA PRO A 243 10.02 12.29 -3.05
C PRO A 243 8.82 12.74 -3.87
N LEU A 244 8.17 11.83 -4.61
CA LEU A 244 7.16 12.16 -5.61
C LEU A 244 5.95 12.90 -5.02
N THR A 245 5.44 12.44 -3.87
CA THR A 245 4.30 13.12 -3.21
C THR A 245 4.69 14.53 -2.70
N PRO A 246 5.79 14.74 -1.95
CA PRO A 246 6.18 16.09 -1.52
C PRO A 246 6.50 17.05 -2.66
N LEU A 247 7.28 16.59 -3.65
CA LEU A 247 7.69 17.42 -4.79
C LEU A 247 6.52 17.66 -5.76
N GLY A 248 5.74 16.63 -6.06
CA GLY A 248 4.57 16.71 -6.95
C GLY A 248 3.50 17.62 -6.38
N ALA A 249 3.19 17.50 -5.08
CA ALA A 249 2.26 18.40 -4.41
C ALA A 249 2.72 19.87 -4.51
N ALA A 250 4.00 20.15 -4.20
CA ALA A 250 4.54 21.50 -4.26
C ALA A 250 4.44 22.08 -5.68
N SER A 251 4.81 21.31 -6.72
CA SER A 251 4.78 21.75 -8.11
C SER A 251 3.34 21.97 -8.61
N ILE A 252 2.44 21.01 -8.40
CA ILE A 252 1.09 21.05 -8.94
C ILE A 252 0.24 22.10 -8.22
N ILE A 253 0.35 22.21 -6.89
CA ILE A 253 -0.42 23.18 -6.11
C ILE A 253 -0.04 24.62 -6.45
N ALA A 254 1.24 24.87 -6.74
CA ALA A 254 1.72 26.20 -7.11
C ALA A 254 1.10 26.69 -8.43
N GLU A 255 0.90 25.81 -9.42
CA GLU A 255 0.42 26.18 -10.76
C GLU A 255 -1.11 26.02 -10.92
N HIS A 256 -1.69 24.96 -10.37
CA HIS A 256 -3.08 24.60 -10.62
C HIS A 256 -3.96 24.65 -9.36
N GLY A 257 -3.38 24.99 -8.20
CA GLY A 257 -4.11 25.07 -6.94
C GLY A 257 -4.32 23.71 -6.24
N LYS A 258 -4.90 23.79 -5.04
CA LYS A 258 -4.94 22.68 -4.07
C LYS A 258 -5.71 21.47 -4.57
N ALA A 259 -6.82 21.66 -5.30
CA ALA A 259 -7.66 20.57 -5.79
C ALA A 259 -6.97 19.75 -6.89
N ALA A 260 -6.12 20.40 -7.70
CA ALA A 260 -5.48 19.75 -8.84
C ALA A 260 -4.57 18.59 -8.44
N PHE A 261 -3.90 18.69 -7.30
CA PHE A 261 -3.09 17.59 -6.76
C PHE A 261 -3.96 16.35 -6.44
N GLY A 262 -5.11 16.56 -5.80
CA GLY A 262 -6.07 15.48 -5.54
C GLY A 262 -6.61 14.84 -6.82
N TYR A 263 -6.92 15.65 -7.84
CA TYR A 263 -7.37 15.14 -9.15
C TYR A 263 -6.28 14.33 -9.86
N ALA A 264 -5.03 14.78 -9.80
CA ALA A 264 -3.90 14.04 -10.37
C ALA A 264 -3.72 12.68 -9.68
N GLU A 265 -3.71 12.64 -8.35
CA GLU A 265 -3.63 11.39 -7.58
C GLU A 265 -4.84 10.48 -7.82
N GLY A 266 -6.06 11.04 -7.94
CA GLY A 266 -7.25 10.30 -8.32
C GLY A 266 -7.15 9.70 -9.73
N ALA A 267 -6.56 10.45 -10.68
CA ALA A 267 -6.30 9.96 -12.03
C ALA A 267 -5.28 8.81 -12.05
N PHE A 268 -4.23 8.88 -11.21
CA PHE A 268 -3.31 7.75 -10.99
C PHE A 268 -4.07 6.51 -10.49
N GLY A 269 -4.93 6.67 -9.48
CA GLY A 269 -5.78 5.59 -8.97
C GLY A 269 -6.68 4.99 -10.05
N ALA A 270 -7.31 5.82 -10.89
CA ALA A 270 -8.11 5.35 -12.03
C ALA A 270 -7.27 4.56 -13.04
N GLY A 271 -6.04 5.04 -13.32
CA GLY A 271 -5.04 4.31 -14.11
C GLY A 271 -4.71 2.95 -13.52
N CYS A 272 -4.55 2.86 -12.19
CA CYS A 272 -4.31 1.59 -11.51
C CYS A 272 -5.46 0.58 -11.71
N VAL A 273 -6.71 1.02 -11.69
CA VAL A 273 -7.86 0.15 -12.00
C VAL A 273 -7.78 -0.37 -13.43
N LEU A 274 -7.52 0.50 -14.40
CA LEU A 274 -7.36 0.11 -15.81
C LEU A 274 -6.19 -0.86 -16.00
N GLY A 275 -5.04 -0.58 -15.39
CA GLY A 275 -3.85 -1.45 -15.42
C GLY A 275 -4.11 -2.84 -14.84
N GLY A 276 -4.85 -2.92 -13.74
CA GLY A 276 -5.30 -4.18 -13.15
C GLY A 276 -6.20 -4.98 -14.09
N LEU A 277 -7.18 -4.32 -14.73
CA LEU A 277 -8.07 -4.95 -15.71
C LEU A 277 -7.31 -5.47 -16.94
N VAL A 278 -6.33 -4.69 -17.44
CA VAL A 278 -5.45 -5.12 -18.54
C VAL A 278 -4.64 -6.34 -18.11
N ALA A 279 -4.09 -6.37 -16.89
CA ALA A 279 -3.29 -7.48 -16.38
C ALA A 279 -4.08 -8.80 -16.26
N ILE A 280 -5.39 -8.75 -16.00
CA ILE A 280 -6.26 -9.94 -15.99
C ILE A 280 -6.34 -10.58 -17.37
N ARG A 281 -6.37 -9.76 -18.44
CA ARG A 281 -6.47 -10.23 -19.82
C ARG A 281 -5.13 -10.58 -20.45
N LEU A 282 -4.12 -9.73 -20.21
CA LEU A 282 -2.77 -9.94 -20.74
C LEU A 282 -1.93 -10.76 -19.75
N ARG A 283 -1.71 -12.02 -20.10
CA ARG A 283 -0.96 -12.99 -19.28
C ARG A 283 0.36 -13.36 -19.97
N PRO A 284 1.40 -12.52 -19.89
CA PRO A 284 2.65 -12.80 -20.59
C PRO A 284 3.30 -14.07 -20.08
N ALA A 285 3.95 -14.83 -20.98
CA ALA A 285 4.70 -16.05 -20.64
C ALA A 285 5.90 -15.76 -19.72
N ARG A 286 6.43 -14.53 -19.76
CA ARG A 286 7.46 -14.00 -18.85
C ARG A 286 6.88 -12.82 -18.07
N PRO A 287 6.27 -13.06 -16.90
CA PRO A 287 5.49 -12.05 -16.18
C PRO A 287 6.30 -10.80 -15.82
N LEU A 288 7.52 -10.99 -15.27
CA LEU A 288 8.37 -9.88 -14.86
C LEU A 288 8.90 -9.07 -16.04
N LEU A 289 9.17 -9.73 -17.19
CA LEU A 289 9.55 -9.03 -18.41
C LEU A 289 8.39 -8.17 -18.93
N GLY A 290 7.18 -8.73 -19.00
CA GLY A 290 5.96 -7.99 -19.40
C GLY A 290 5.65 -6.83 -18.46
N GLY A 291 5.78 -7.05 -17.16
CA GLY A 291 5.65 -6.00 -16.16
C GLY A 291 6.73 -4.92 -16.29
N GLY A 292 7.99 -5.30 -16.57
CA GLY A 292 9.09 -4.37 -16.83
C GLY A 292 8.81 -3.45 -18.02
N PHE A 293 8.22 -3.96 -19.11
CA PHE A 293 7.77 -3.11 -20.22
C PHE A 293 6.66 -2.13 -19.78
N ALA A 294 5.71 -2.56 -18.96
CA ALA A 294 4.67 -1.66 -18.45
C ALA A 294 5.24 -0.54 -17.57
N MET A 295 6.36 -0.79 -16.86
CA MET A 295 7.02 0.23 -16.04
C MET A 295 7.62 1.39 -16.85
N PHE A 296 7.75 1.29 -18.18
CA PHE A 296 8.09 2.45 -19.03
C PHE A 296 6.99 3.53 -19.06
N LEU A 297 5.79 3.21 -18.60
CA LEU A 297 4.71 4.19 -18.43
C LEU A 297 4.87 5.02 -17.15
N PHE A 298 5.56 4.47 -16.13
CA PHE A 298 5.67 5.09 -14.81
C PHE A 298 6.40 6.47 -14.82
N PRO A 299 7.44 6.71 -15.64
CA PRO A 299 8.09 8.02 -15.75
C PRO A 299 7.15 9.18 -16.10
N MET A 300 5.97 8.90 -16.67
CA MET A 300 5.00 9.94 -17.02
C MET A 300 4.50 10.74 -15.80
N MET A 301 4.43 10.12 -14.61
CA MET A 301 3.99 10.80 -13.40
C MET A 301 5.00 11.88 -12.92
N PRO A 302 6.28 11.56 -12.63
CA PRO A 302 7.24 12.59 -12.26
C PRO A 302 7.51 13.58 -13.40
N LEU A 303 7.43 13.18 -14.67
CA LEU A 303 7.57 14.08 -15.81
C LEU A 303 6.40 15.08 -15.88
N ALA A 304 5.16 14.62 -15.74
CA ALA A 304 3.99 15.49 -15.73
C ALA A 304 4.03 16.45 -14.53
N ALA A 305 4.44 15.98 -13.34
CA ALA A 305 4.62 16.83 -12.16
C ALA A 305 5.75 17.87 -12.34
N ALA A 306 6.81 17.56 -13.12
CA ALA A 306 7.90 18.48 -13.41
C ALA A 306 7.52 19.57 -14.43
N LEU A 307 6.75 19.19 -15.46
CA LEU A 307 6.38 20.08 -16.56
C LEU A 307 5.11 20.87 -16.27
N VAL A 308 4.27 20.38 -15.39
CA VAL A 308 2.97 20.94 -14.96
C VAL A 308 2.16 21.45 -16.17
N PRO A 309 1.86 20.57 -17.15
CA PRO A 309 1.07 20.96 -18.33
C PRO A 309 -0.36 21.30 -17.92
N ALA A 310 -1.21 21.68 -18.87
CA ALA A 310 -2.62 21.88 -18.60
C ALA A 310 -3.23 20.68 -17.84
N LEU A 311 -4.11 20.95 -16.88
CA LEU A 311 -4.62 19.96 -15.92
C LEU A 311 -5.08 18.62 -16.57
N PRO A 312 -5.76 18.59 -17.73
CA PRO A 312 -6.13 17.30 -18.36
C PRO A 312 -4.91 16.47 -18.78
N LEU A 313 -3.83 17.10 -19.25
CA LEU A 313 -2.60 16.40 -19.65
C LEU A 313 -1.82 15.93 -18.42
N LEU A 314 -1.81 16.71 -17.35
CA LEU A 314 -1.27 16.31 -16.06
C LEU A 314 -1.97 15.05 -15.55
N MET A 315 -3.31 15.06 -15.50
CA MET A 315 -4.12 13.90 -15.10
C MET A 315 -3.87 12.69 -16.01
N LEU A 316 -3.73 12.90 -17.32
CA LEU A 316 -3.42 11.83 -18.27
C LEU A 316 -2.06 11.19 -17.98
N GLY A 317 -1.02 11.98 -17.68
CA GLY A 317 0.31 11.49 -17.30
C GLY A 317 0.26 10.63 -16.04
N TYR A 318 -0.49 11.06 -15.03
CA TYR A 318 -0.74 10.30 -13.81
C TYR A 318 -1.51 9.00 -14.08
N ALA A 319 -2.58 9.05 -14.88
CA ALA A 319 -3.36 7.87 -15.24
C ALA A 319 -2.52 6.83 -16.01
N ILE A 320 -1.71 7.27 -16.99
CA ILE A 320 -0.81 6.39 -17.74
C ILE A 320 0.18 5.70 -16.80
N SER A 321 0.74 6.43 -15.85
CA SER A 321 1.65 5.87 -14.85
C SER A 321 0.98 4.83 -13.97
N GLY A 322 -0.28 5.10 -13.57
CA GLY A 322 -1.10 4.17 -12.80
C GLY A 322 -1.33 2.84 -13.53
N VAL A 323 -1.56 2.87 -14.83
CA VAL A 323 -1.69 1.66 -15.67
C VAL A 323 -0.42 0.81 -15.58
N GLY A 324 0.75 1.41 -15.79
CA GLY A 324 2.04 0.70 -15.73
C GLY A 324 2.32 0.10 -14.34
N TRP A 325 2.08 0.90 -13.30
CA TRP A 325 2.28 0.50 -11.91
C TRP A 325 1.41 -0.69 -11.51
N ALA A 326 0.11 -0.64 -11.77
CA ALA A 326 -0.81 -1.71 -11.40
C ALA A 326 -0.58 -2.98 -12.21
N PHE A 327 -0.27 -2.85 -13.50
CA PHE A 327 0.08 -4.00 -14.34
C PHE A 327 1.31 -4.71 -13.78
N TRP A 328 2.40 -3.97 -13.46
CA TRP A 328 3.57 -4.53 -12.79
C TRP A 328 3.19 -5.22 -11.48
N GLY A 329 2.41 -4.58 -10.61
CA GLY A 329 2.02 -5.12 -9.31
C GLY A 329 1.32 -6.48 -9.41
N VAL A 330 0.44 -6.65 -10.41
CA VAL A 330 -0.23 -7.94 -10.67
C VAL A 330 0.77 -9.01 -11.13
N GLN A 331 1.67 -8.65 -12.07
CA GLN A 331 2.69 -9.61 -12.56
C GLN A 331 3.66 -9.99 -11.43
N TRP A 332 4.06 -9.04 -10.60
CA TRP A 332 4.90 -9.28 -9.43
C TRP A 332 4.24 -10.21 -8.42
N SER A 333 3.04 -9.87 -7.94
CA SER A 333 2.31 -10.69 -6.96
C SER A 333 2.07 -12.11 -7.47
N THR A 334 1.66 -12.26 -8.73
CA THR A 334 1.46 -13.57 -9.35
C THR A 334 2.77 -14.36 -9.40
N THR A 335 3.88 -13.71 -9.75
CA THR A 335 5.19 -14.37 -9.82
C THR A 335 5.64 -14.83 -8.44
N VAL A 336 5.54 -13.99 -7.41
CA VAL A 336 5.90 -14.36 -6.03
C VAL A 336 5.08 -15.56 -5.58
N GLN A 337 3.76 -15.55 -5.80
CA GLN A 337 2.85 -16.62 -5.39
C GLN A 337 3.08 -17.96 -6.13
N THR A 338 3.50 -17.92 -7.41
CA THR A 338 3.68 -19.14 -8.22
C THR A 338 5.09 -19.71 -8.17
N GLN A 339 6.10 -18.90 -7.84
CA GLN A 339 7.51 -19.32 -7.80
C GLN A 339 8.00 -19.72 -6.42
N ILE A 340 7.28 -19.34 -5.35
CA ILE A 340 7.64 -19.64 -3.97
C ILE A 340 6.68 -20.70 -3.44
N PRO A 341 7.18 -21.79 -2.79
CA PRO A 341 6.34 -22.80 -2.15
C PRO A 341 5.41 -22.17 -1.10
N GLU A 342 4.19 -22.70 -0.98
CA GLU A 342 3.15 -22.15 -0.09
C GLU A 342 3.59 -22.08 1.39
N ASP A 343 4.33 -23.11 1.85
CA ASP A 343 4.86 -23.21 3.22
C ASP A 343 5.88 -22.12 3.57
N ARG A 344 6.51 -21.49 2.57
CA ARG A 344 7.54 -20.44 2.70
C ARG A 344 7.07 -19.06 2.26
N LEU A 345 5.94 -18.98 1.57
CA LEU A 345 5.44 -17.76 0.94
C LEU A 345 5.31 -16.61 1.93
N ASN A 346 4.67 -16.82 3.07
CA ASN A 346 4.46 -15.77 4.08
C ASN A 346 5.78 -15.23 4.65
N ARG A 347 6.77 -16.10 4.86
CA ARG A 347 8.09 -15.71 5.39
C ARG A 347 8.88 -14.88 4.38
N VAL A 348 8.88 -15.29 3.12
CA VAL A 348 9.58 -14.55 2.03
C VAL A 348 8.89 -13.22 1.76
N THR A 349 7.55 -13.19 1.75
CA THR A 349 6.77 -11.96 1.54
C THR A 349 7.04 -10.91 2.64
N ALA A 350 7.29 -11.34 3.88
CA ALA A 350 7.66 -10.40 4.94
C ALA A 350 8.97 -9.65 4.64
N TYR A 351 9.98 -10.32 4.09
CA TYR A 351 11.24 -9.69 3.66
C TYR A 351 11.07 -8.84 2.40
N GLU A 352 10.27 -9.29 1.46
CA GLU A 352 9.96 -8.56 0.23
C GLU A 352 9.27 -7.23 0.55
N VAL A 353 8.19 -7.28 1.33
CA VAL A 353 7.41 -6.08 1.71
C VAL A 353 8.25 -5.17 2.61
N GLY A 354 8.91 -5.70 3.64
CA GLY A 354 9.77 -4.92 4.52
C GLY A 354 10.91 -4.26 3.76
N GLY A 355 11.59 -5.00 2.88
CA GLY A 355 12.66 -4.47 2.06
C GLY A 355 12.19 -3.35 1.12
N SER A 356 11.03 -3.47 0.50
CA SER A 356 10.51 -2.49 -0.45
C SER A 356 9.99 -1.21 0.22
N ILE A 357 9.34 -1.32 1.39
CA ILE A 357 8.69 -0.19 2.06
C ILE A 357 9.69 0.72 2.76
N LEU A 358 10.77 0.18 3.34
CA LEU A 358 11.75 0.96 4.13
C LEU A 358 12.46 2.07 3.33
N ALA A 359 12.53 1.96 2.01
CA ALA A 359 13.16 2.96 1.14
C ALA A 359 12.33 4.25 1.01
N ILE A 360 11.00 4.15 1.06
CA ILE A 360 10.08 5.27 0.80
C ILE A 360 10.24 6.40 1.83
N PRO A 361 10.20 6.14 3.17
CA PRO A 361 10.34 7.21 4.16
C PRO A 361 11.69 7.93 4.07
N LEU A 362 12.76 7.26 3.67
CA LEU A 362 14.05 7.91 3.42
C LEU A 362 13.94 8.94 2.30
N GLY A 363 13.33 8.58 1.17
CA GLY A 363 13.08 9.51 0.07
C GLY A 363 12.18 10.66 0.46
N GLN A 364 11.14 10.41 1.27
CA GLN A 364 10.25 11.45 1.78
C GLN A 364 10.99 12.48 2.64
N VAL A 365 11.77 12.02 3.62
CA VAL A 365 12.53 12.90 4.51
C VAL A 365 13.60 13.69 3.74
N LEU A 366 14.28 13.08 2.77
CA LEU A 366 15.32 13.71 1.98
C LEU A 366 14.77 14.69 0.95
N SER A 367 13.49 14.65 0.59
CA SER A 367 12.87 15.47 -0.45
C SER A 367 12.98 16.97 -0.16
N GLY A 368 12.80 17.38 1.11
CA GLY A 368 12.90 18.77 1.55
C GLY A 368 14.32 19.36 1.37
N PRO A 369 15.33 18.80 2.06
CA PRO A 369 16.72 19.23 1.88
C PRO A 369 17.19 19.17 0.43
N ALA A 370 16.85 18.11 -0.32
CA ALA A 370 17.21 18.00 -1.72
C ALA A 370 16.56 19.11 -2.57
N SER A 371 15.29 19.44 -2.33
CA SER A 371 14.59 20.48 -3.07
C SER A 371 15.14 21.89 -2.80
N SER A 372 15.66 22.14 -1.61
CA SER A 372 16.33 23.41 -1.29
C SER A 372 17.68 23.58 -1.99
N LEU A 373 18.38 22.47 -2.29
CA LEU A 373 19.68 22.47 -2.97
C LEU A 373 19.55 22.49 -4.50
N PHE A 374 18.66 21.66 -5.03
CA PHE A 374 18.58 21.38 -6.47
C PHE A 374 17.30 21.93 -7.13
N GLY A 375 16.32 22.37 -6.33
CA GLY A 375 15.01 22.79 -6.82
C GLY A 375 14.07 21.60 -7.07
N VAL A 376 12.76 21.88 -7.09
CA VAL A 376 11.69 20.86 -7.24
C VAL A 376 11.70 20.23 -8.64
N ARG A 377 11.73 21.06 -9.68
CA ARG A 377 11.64 20.63 -11.09
C ARG A 377 12.81 19.72 -11.52
N PRO A 378 14.08 20.06 -11.26
CA PRO A 378 15.21 19.19 -11.59
C PRO A 378 15.13 17.82 -10.89
N LEU A 379 14.67 17.77 -9.64
CA LEU A 379 14.51 16.51 -8.91
C LEU A 379 13.40 15.63 -9.51
N LEU A 380 12.28 16.20 -9.92
CA LEU A 380 11.21 15.47 -10.61
C LEU A 380 11.68 14.94 -11.97
N LEU A 381 12.44 15.74 -12.74
CA LEU A 381 13.04 15.28 -14.01
C LEU A 381 14.06 14.16 -13.79
N ALA A 382 14.90 14.27 -12.75
CA ALA A 382 15.81 13.21 -12.36
C ALA A 382 15.02 11.94 -11.95
N GLY A 383 13.91 12.11 -11.22
CA GLY A 383 13.00 11.01 -10.88
C GLY A 383 12.42 10.32 -12.11
N ALA A 384 12.04 11.06 -13.16
CA ALA A 384 11.60 10.51 -14.43
C ALA A 384 12.72 9.70 -15.11
N ALA A 385 13.94 10.25 -15.17
CA ALA A 385 15.09 9.56 -15.75
C ALA A 385 15.47 8.29 -14.97
N ILE A 386 15.47 8.35 -13.63
CA ILE A 386 15.73 7.18 -12.76
C ILE A 386 14.65 6.12 -12.96
N SER A 387 13.37 6.52 -13.05
CA SER A 387 12.26 5.58 -13.31
C SER A 387 12.46 4.85 -14.63
N LEU A 388 12.88 5.57 -15.66
CA LEU A 388 13.22 4.98 -16.98
C LEU A 388 14.38 4.00 -16.87
N GLY A 389 15.45 4.37 -16.14
CA GLY A 389 16.60 3.51 -15.87
C GLY A 389 16.20 2.23 -15.11
N CYS A 390 15.33 2.35 -14.12
CA CYS A 390 14.80 1.20 -13.38
C CYS A 390 13.93 0.28 -14.27
N ALA A 391 13.06 0.85 -15.13
CA ALA A 391 12.28 0.08 -16.09
C ALA A 391 13.23 -0.67 -17.06
N LEU A 392 14.27 -0.02 -17.54
CA LEU A 392 15.29 -0.64 -18.37
C LEU A 392 16.03 -1.77 -17.64
N ALA A 393 16.41 -1.55 -16.37
CA ALA A 393 17.05 -2.58 -15.55
C ALA A 393 16.18 -3.84 -15.41
N LEU A 394 14.86 -3.67 -15.19
CA LEU A 394 13.93 -4.80 -15.10
C LEU A 394 13.90 -5.69 -16.35
N ILE A 395 14.08 -5.13 -17.55
CA ILE A 395 14.07 -5.89 -18.80
C ILE A 395 15.45 -6.42 -19.22
N VAL A 396 16.54 -5.78 -18.75
CA VAL A 396 17.91 -6.16 -19.13
C VAL A 396 18.46 -7.24 -18.20
N VAL A 397 18.16 -7.17 -16.90
CA VAL A 397 18.75 -8.05 -15.90
C VAL A 397 18.27 -9.49 -16.08
N ARG A 398 19.23 -10.41 -16.34
CA ARG A 398 18.96 -11.82 -16.68
C ARG A 398 18.06 -12.57 -15.67
N PRO A 399 18.30 -12.53 -14.35
CA PRO A 399 17.45 -13.20 -13.36
C PRO A 399 15.98 -12.80 -13.44
N VAL A 400 15.67 -11.55 -13.81
CA VAL A 400 14.30 -11.01 -13.89
C VAL A 400 13.65 -11.40 -15.22
N ARG A 401 14.31 -11.10 -16.36
CA ARG A 401 13.75 -11.35 -17.70
C ARG A 401 13.61 -12.82 -18.06
N GLY A 402 14.43 -13.69 -17.47
CA GLY A 402 14.46 -15.13 -17.75
C GLY A 402 13.37 -15.93 -17.06
N LEU A 403 12.65 -15.32 -16.10
CA LEU A 403 11.66 -16.02 -15.31
C LEU A 403 10.41 -16.32 -16.14
N VAL A 404 10.11 -17.61 -16.30
CA VAL A 404 8.94 -18.11 -17.04
C VAL A 404 7.81 -18.40 -16.07
N ARG A 405 6.57 -18.15 -16.51
CA ARG A 405 5.37 -18.47 -15.77
C ARG A 405 5.29 -19.97 -15.49
N ARG A 406 5.01 -20.33 -14.24
CA ARG A 406 4.64 -21.71 -13.89
C ARG A 406 3.11 -21.80 -13.93
N ASP A 407 2.59 -22.70 -14.75
CA ASP A 407 1.17 -23.03 -14.70
C ASP A 407 0.91 -23.91 -13.49
N THR A 408 0.01 -23.51 -12.62
CA THR A 408 -0.40 -24.21 -11.40
C THR A 408 -1.15 -25.51 -11.67
N GLY A 409 -1.21 -26.00 -12.91
CA GLY A 409 -1.93 -27.18 -13.34
C GLY A 409 -1.09 -28.42 -13.66
N ALA A 410 0.24 -28.35 -13.67
CA ALA A 410 1.09 -29.51 -13.93
C ALA A 410 1.66 -30.04 -12.59
N ILE A 411 0.88 -30.82 -11.85
CA ILE A 411 1.46 -31.83 -10.96
C ILE A 411 2.18 -32.80 -11.90
N PRO A 412 3.53 -32.99 -11.83
CA PRO A 412 4.17 -34.04 -12.55
C PRO A 412 3.55 -35.35 -12.04
N SER A 413 2.81 -36.04 -12.88
CA SER A 413 2.44 -37.43 -12.60
C SER A 413 3.75 -38.16 -12.29
N ALA A 414 3.91 -38.60 -11.03
CA ALA A 414 4.99 -39.48 -10.63
C ALA A 414 5.04 -40.63 -11.64
N GLY A 415 6.21 -40.70 -12.34
CA GLY A 415 6.44 -41.70 -13.38
C GLY A 415 6.10 -43.07 -12.87
N LYS A 416 5.16 -43.69 -13.52
CA LYS A 416 5.04 -45.14 -13.57
C LYS A 416 6.16 -45.66 -14.45
N ASP A 417 7.34 -45.78 -13.90
CA ASP A 417 8.29 -46.71 -14.43
C ASP A 417 7.96 -48.08 -13.87
N GLY A 418 7.09 -48.75 -14.62
CA GLY A 418 6.77 -50.13 -14.42
C GLY A 418 7.95 -51.00 -14.80
N GLY A 419 8.39 -51.81 -13.89
CA GLY A 419 9.32 -52.88 -14.15
C GLY A 419 8.79 -53.90 -15.16
N SER A 420 9.65 -54.34 -15.96
CA SER A 420 9.69 -55.69 -16.57
C SER A 420 11.05 -56.27 -16.31
#